data_187107a5d1f82689b51160b2fc07ee4b
#
_entry.id   187107a5d1f82689b51160b2fc07ee4b
#
_cell.length_a   1.000
_cell.length_b   1.000
_cell.length_c   1.000
_cell.angle_alpha   90.00
_cell.angle_beta   90.00
_cell.angle_gamma   90.00
#
_symmetry.space_group_name_H-M   'P 1'
#
loop_
_entity.id
_entity.type
_entity.pdbx_description
1 polymer ?
#
loop_
_entity_poly.entity_id
_entity_poly.type
_entity_poly.pdbx_seq_one_letter_code
_entity_poly.pdbx_strand_id
1 'polypeptide(L)'
;YTKRLLEAEPKGTKPPIAAERDVVLSGDDVRVWFPIKKGLLRRTVDHIKAVDGISLNVRQGETVGVVGESGSGKTTLGMALLRLERSDGEIYFEGRNIQGLETADMRPLRREMQVVFQDPFGSLSPRMSVGQIIEEGLKVHGLGETEAARDSMVIQALEEVELDPASRHRYPHEFSGGQRQRIAIARAIVLKPK
;
A
#
# COMPACT_ATOMS: atom_id res chain seq x y z
N TYR A 1 19.60 19.01 16.80
CA TYR A 1 19.23 18.00 15.77
C TYR A 1 19.66 16.62 16.23
N THR A 2 20.93 16.37 16.50
CA THR A 2 21.49 15.05 16.90
C THR A 2 20.82 14.47 18.15
N LYS A 3 20.54 15.29 19.18
CA LYS A 3 19.87 14.85 20.41
C LYS A 3 18.43 14.38 20.12
N ARG A 4 17.68 15.10 19.30
CA ARG A 4 16.34 14.70 18.85
C ARG A 4 16.35 13.39 18.04
N LEU A 5 17.38 13.18 17.21
CA LEU A 5 17.55 11.93 16.44
C LEU A 5 17.80 10.73 17.36
N LEU A 6 18.64 10.88 18.38
CA LEU A 6 18.90 9.83 19.38
C LEU A 6 17.68 9.53 20.27
N GLU A 7 16.88 10.57 20.57
CA GLU A 7 15.63 10.41 21.33
C GLU A 7 14.49 9.80 20.49
N ALA A 8 14.57 9.87 19.16
CA ALA A 8 13.60 9.30 18.22
C ALA A 8 13.79 7.79 17.96
N GLU A 9 14.81 7.17 18.58
CA GLU A 9 14.98 5.72 18.50
C GLU A 9 13.76 5.02 19.13
N PRO A 10 13.08 4.09 18.40
CA PRO A 10 11.92 3.38 18.92
C PRO A 10 12.31 2.60 20.18
N LYS A 11 11.73 2.95 21.33
CA LYS A 11 11.97 2.28 22.62
C LYS A 11 10.74 1.48 23.01
N GLY A 12 10.97 0.27 23.50
CA GLY A 12 9.94 -0.61 24.03
C GLY A 12 9.53 -1.73 23.07
N THR A 13 8.84 -2.71 23.63
CA THR A 13 8.24 -3.83 22.89
C THR A 13 6.73 -3.66 22.88
N LYS A 14 6.11 -3.71 21.71
CA LYS A 14 4.65 -3.80 21.63
C LYS A 14 4.22 -5.13 22.26
N PRO A 15 3.20 -5.16 23.13
CA PRO A 15 2.68 -6.41 23.64
C PRO A 15 2.27 -7.32 22.47
N PRO A 16 2.48 -8.65 22.60
CA PRO A 16 2.08 -9.60 21.56
C PRO A 16 0.57 -9.46 21.27
N ILE A 17 0.23 -9.53 20.01
CA ILE A 17 -1.17 -9.48 19.58
C ILE A 17 -1.84 -10.79 20.02
N ALA A 18 -3.01 -10.68 20.66
CA ALA A 18 -3.77 -11.85 21.06
C ALA A 18 -4.11 -12.72 19.83
N ALA A 19 -3.86 -14.02 19.95
CA ALA A 19 -4.12 -14.98 18.86
C ALA A 19 -5.62 -15.05 18.45
N GLU A 20 -6.50 -14.54 19.30
CA GLU A 20 -7.96 -14.50 19.12
C GLU A 20 -8.43 -13.35 18.20
N ARG A 21 -7.54 -12.41 17.81
CA ARG A 21 -7.94 -11.33 16.88
C ARG A 21 -8.20 -11.88 15.48
N ASP A 22 -9.20 -11.30 14.84
CA ASP A 22 -9.60 -11.66 13.49
C ASP A 22 -8.45 -11.49 12.49
N VAL A 23 -8.36 -12.42 11.56
CA VAL A 23 -7.43 -12.34 10.43
C VAL A 23 -8.03 -11.42 9.39
N VAL A 24 -7.36 -10.30 9.13
CA VAL A 24 -7.79 -9.30 8.12
C VAL A 24 -7.32 -9.71 6.73
N LEU A 25 -6.07 -10.18 6.60
CA LEU A 25 -5.51 -10.60 5.33
C LEU A 25 -4.79 -11.94 5.52
N SER A 26 -5.03 -12.89 4.64
CA SER A 26 -4.25 -14.13 4.59
C SER A 26 -3.89 -14.50 3.15
N GLY A 27 -2.72 -15.10 3.01
CA GLY A 27 -2.29 -15.78 1.79
C GLY A 27 -1.97 -17.22 2.13
N ASP A 28 -2.40 -18.15 1.29
CA ASP A 28 -2.06 -19.57 1.42
C ASP A 28 -1.46 -20.07 0.11
N ASP A 29 -0.27 -20.68 0.21
CA ASP A 29 0.53 -21.20 -0.90
C ASP A 29 0.69 -20.17 -2.05
N VAL A 30 0.92 -18.89 -1.72
CA VAL A 30 1.03 -17.79 -2.70
C VAL A 30 2.26 -18.01 -3.55
N ARG A 31 2.08 -18.01 -4.88
CA ARG A 31 3.14 -18.18 -5.87
C ARG A 31 3.06 -17.08 -6.91
N VAL A 32 4.21 -16.50 -7.25
CA VAL A 32 4.37 -15.55 -8.37
C VAL A 32 5.51 -16.02 -9.24
N TRP A 33 5.18 -16.55 -10.40
CA TRP A 33 6.15 -17.08 -11.35
C TRP A 33 6.09 -16.31 -12.66
N PHE A 34 7.16 -15.61 -13.00
CA PHE A 34 7.28 -14.86 -14.23
C PHE A 34 7.80 -15.74 -15.36
N PRO A 35 7.04 -15.92 -16.47
CA PRO A 35 7.46 -16.80 -17.55
C PRO A 35 8.64 -16.20 -18.35
N ILE A 36 9.69 -17.00 -18.54
CA ILE A 36 10.79 -16.71 -19.44
C ILE A 36 10.42 -17.19 -20.84
N LYS A 37 10.21 -16.25 -21.76
CA LYS A 37 9.82 -16.54 -23.14
C LYS A 37 11.02 -16.46 -24.08
N LYS A 38 11.24 -17.48 -24.93
CA LYS A 38 12.31 -17.53 -25.94
C LYS A 38 11.78 -17.81 -27.34
N GLY A 39 12.57 -17.42 -28.33
CA GLY A 39 12.30 -17.65 -29.77
C GLY A 39 11.26 -16.71 -30.39
N LEU A 40 11.09 -16.79 -31.72
CA LEU A 40 10.20 -15.94 -32.51
C LEU A 40 8.73 -16.10 -32.09
N LEU A 41 8.35 -17.30 -31.67
CA LEU A 41 6.97 -17.64 -31.21
C LEU A 41 6.75 -17.37 -29.72
N ARG A 42 7.72 -16.75 -29.00
CA ARG A 42 7.63 -16.37 -27.57
C ARG A 42 7.14 -17.54 -26.68
N ARG A 43 7.61 -18.75 -26.93
CA ARG A 43 7.27 -19.91 -26.10
C ARG A 43 7.91 -19.80 -24.70
N THR A 44 7.13 -20.10 -23.66
CA THR A 44 7.62 -20.18 -22.29
C THR A 44 8.57 -21.38 -22.18
N VAL A 45 9.80 -21.13 -21.78
CA VAL A 45 10.85 -22.15 -21.63
C VAL A 45 11.22 -22.41 -20.17
N ASP A 46 10.95 -21.42 -19.29
CA ASP A 46 11.22 -21.49 -17.85
C ASP A 46 10.47 -20.39 -17.11
N HIS A 47 10.58 -20.33 -15.79
CA HIS A 47 9.96 -19.32 -14.93
C HIS A 47 10.97 -18.76 -13.92
N ILE A 48 10.91 -17.45 -13.68
CA ILE A 48 11.54 -16.83 -12.50
C ILE A 48 10.52 -16.93 -11.37
N LYS A 49 10.84 -17.73 -10.36
CA LYS A 49 9.99 -17.92 -9.18
C LYS A 49 10.28 -16.81 -8.17
N ALA A 50 9.61 -15.69 -8.30
CA ALA A 50 9.80 -14.54 -7.41
C ALA A 50 9.19 -14.79 -6.02
N VAL A 51 8.08 -15.51 -5.94
CA VAL A 51 7.45 -16.02 -4.73
C VAL A 51 7.10 -17.48 -5.00
N ASP A 52 7.43 -18.41 -4.08
CA ASP A 52 7.26 -19.84 -4.30
C ASP A 52 6.69 -20.51 -3.04
N GLY A 53 5.35 -20.52 -2.91
CA GLY A 53 4.63 -21.21 -1.87
C GLY A 53 4.71 -20.55 -0.49
N ILE A 54 4.44 -19.26 -0.40
CA ILE A 54 4.45 -18.51 0.87
C ILE A 54 3.04 -18.46 1.46
N SER A 55 2.91 -18.86 2.73
CA SER A 55 1.68 -18.68 3.50
C SER A 55 1.93 -17.73 4.67
N LEU A 56 0.98 -16.81 4.90
CA LEU A 56 1.03 -15.84 6.00
C LEU A 56 -0.36 -15.34 6.37
N ASN A 57 -0.47 -14.82 7.60
CA ASN A 57 -1.68 -14.18 8.11
C ASN A 57 -1.31 -12.83 8.70
N VAL A 58 -2.20 -11.84 8.51
CA VAL A 58 -2.13 -10.52 9.15
C VAL A 58 -3.42 -10.32 9.95
N ARG A 59 -3.28 -10.10 11.25
CA ARG A 59 -4.42 -9.90 12.16
C ARG A 59 -4.73 -8.43 12.34
N GLN A 60 -5.92 -8.13 12.81
CA GLN A 60 -6.35 -6.76 13.09
C GLN A 60 -5.39 -6.05 14.06
N GLY A 61 -4.88 -4.89 13.64
CA GLY A 61 -3.90 -4.10 14.40
C GLY A 61 -2.50 -4.73 14.49
N GLU A 62 -2.22 -5.77 13.70
CA GLU A 62 -0.91 -6.38 13.57
C GLU A 62 -0.04 -5.65 12.55
N THR A 63 1.26 -5.66 12.81
CA THR A 63 2.27 -5.27 11.83
C THR A 63 3.16 -6.48 11.55
N VAL A 64 3.08 -7.01 10.34
CA VAL A 64 3.93 -8.12 9.88
C VAL A 64 5.11 -7.56 9.10
N GLY A 65 6.33 -7.83 9.57
CA GLY A 65 7.57 -7.45 8.90
C GLY A 65 8.06 -8.56 7.97
N VAL A 66 8.20 -8.25 6.67
CA VAL A 66 8.82 -9.16 5.69
C VAL A 66 10.24 -8.71 5.42
N VAL A 67 11.21 -9.51 5.83
CA VAL A 67 12.64 -9.21 5.70
C VAL A 67 13.35 -10.20 4.76
N GLY A 68 14.46 -9.79 4.18
CA GLY A 68 15.25 -10.61 3.28
C GLY A 68 16.13 -9.75 2.36
N GLU A 69 16.98 -10.36 1.57
CA GLU A 69 17.90 -9.69 0.65
C GLU A 69 17.18 -8.90 -0.45
N SER A 70 17.89 -7.98 -1.10
CA SER A 70 17.35 -7.29 -2.28
C SER A 70 17.04 -8.31 -3.39
N GLY A 71 15.88 -8.19 -4.02
CA GLY A 71 15.46 -9.15 -5.06
C GLY A 71 14.85 -10.47 -4.56
N SER A 72 14.71 -10.67 -3.22
CA SER A 72 14.13 -11.90 -2.67
C SER A 72 12.59 -12.03 -2.78
N GLY A 73 11.94 -11.15 -3.54
CA GLY A 73 10.48 -11.25 -3.80
C GLY A 73 9.57 -10.55 -2.79
N LYS A 74 10.10 -9.82 -1.78
CA LYS A 74 9.28 -9.14 -0.74
C LYS A 74 8.20 -8.22 -1.31
N THR A 75 8.61 -7.34 -2.22
CA THR A 75 7.68 -6.41 -2.89
C THR A 75 6.67 -7.17 -3.74
N THR A 76 7.12 -8.20 -4.44
CA THR A 76 6.26 -9.06 -5.27
C THR A 76 5.20 -9.76 -4.43
N LEU A 77 5.59 -10.28 -3.25
CA LEU A 77 4.63 -10.87 -2.30
C LEU A 77 3.58 -9.84 -1.85
N GLY A 78 4.01 -8.65 -1.43
CA GLY A 78 3.08 -7.58 -1.03
C GLY A 78 2.13 -7.18 -2.16
N MET A 79 2.63 -7.05 -3.38
CA MET A 79 1.82 -6.74 -4.57
C MET A 79 0.83 -7.85 -4.91
N ALA A 80 1.24 -9.13 -4.75
CA ALA A 80 0.35 -10.27 -4.95
C ALA A 80 -0.78 -10.30 -3.93
N LEU A 81 -0.47 -10.11 -2.65
CA LEU A 81 -1.47 -10.06 -1.56
C LEU A 81 -2.50 -8.95 -1.75
N LEU A 82 -2.10 -7.82 -2.32
CA LEU A 82 -2.99 -6.72 -2.69
C LEU A 82 -3.66 -6.91 -4.06
N ARG A 83 -3.48 -8.05 -4.74
CA ARG A 83 -4.00 -8.31 -6.09
C ARG A 83 -3.58 -7.25 -7.13
N LEU A 84 -2.39 -6.68 -6.96
CA LEU A 84 -1.73 -5.77 -7.91
C LEU A 84 -0.77 -6.53 -8.84
N GLU A 85 -0.36 -7.74 -8.46
CA GLU A 85 0.39 -8.69 -9.29
C GLU A 85 -0.39 -10.01 -9.37
N ARG A 86 -0.27 -10.71 -10.49
CA ARG A 86 -0.89 -12.02 -10.68
C ARG A 86 -0.16 -13.07 -9.84
N SER A 87 -0.93 -13.89 -9.16
CA SER A 87 -0.42 -14.98 -8.33
C SER A 87 -1.31 -16.21 -8.43
N ASP A 88 -0.75 -17.36 -8.12
CA ASP A 88 -1.46 -18.59 -7.79
C ASP A 88 -1.53 -18.74 -6.26
N GLY A 89 -2.31 -19.71 -5.77
CA GLY A 89 -2.63 -19.91 -4.36
C GLY A 89 -3.93 -19.21 -3.98
N GLU A 90 -4.19 -19.09 -2.70
CA GLU A 90 -5.42 -18.44 -2.21
C GLU A 90 -5.11 -17.19 -1.40
N ILE A 91 -5.90 -16.13 -1.61
CA ILE A 91 -5.77 -14.87 -0.87
C ILE A 91 -7.15 -14.51 -0.33
N TYR A 92 -7.22 -14.29 0.98
CA TYR A 92 -8.45 -13.90 1.66
C TYR A 92 -8.29 -12.52 2.29
N PHE A 93 -9.28 -11.68 2.12
CA PHE A 93 -9.42 -10.40 2.80
C PHE A 93 -10.72 -10.42 3.58
N GLU A 94 -10.65 -10.23 4.91
CA GLU A 94 -11.79 -10.33 5.84
C GLU A 94 -12.64 -11.60 5.61
N GLY A 95 -11.98 -12.74 5.45
CA GLY A 95 -12.61 -14.05 5.24
C GLY A 95 -13.19 -14.26 3.83
N ARG A 96 -13.15 -13.26 2.95
CA ARG A 96 -13.57 -13.38 1.55
C ARG A 96 -12.39 -13.77 0.67
N ASN A 97 -12.51 -14.83 -0.11
CA ASN A 97 -11.52 -15.17 -1.13
C ASN A 97 -11.54 -14.11 -2.23
N ILE A 98 -10.38 -13.44 -2.45
CA ILE A 98 -10.22 -12.37 -3.43
C ILE A 98 -9.39 -12.80 -4.65
N GLN A 99 -8.88 -14.04 -4.67
CA GLN A 99 -7.95 -14.51 -5.70
C GLN A 99 -8.56 -14.50 -7.12
N GLY A 100 -9.81 -14.89 -7.26
CA GLY A 100 -10.50 -14.95 -8.56
C GLY A 100 -11.32 -13.71 -8.92
N LEU A 101 -11.27 -12.63 -8.12
CA LEU A 101 -12.11 -11.46 -8.34
C LEU A 101 -11.66 -10.66 -9.56
N GLU A 102 -12.62 -10.22 -10.36
CA GLU A 102 -12.41 -9.28 -11.45
C GLU A 102 -12.18 -7.85 -10.93
N THR A 103 -11.67 -6.97 -11.79
CA THR A 103 -11.32 -5.58 -11.44
C THR A 103 -12.51 -4.81 -10.84
N ALA A 104 -13.73 -5.05 -11.34
CA ALA A 104 -14.94 -4.40 -10.84
C ALA A 104 -15.22 -4.78 -9.38
N ASP A 105 -15.08 -6.07 -9.04
CA ASP A 105 -15.31 -6.59 -7.70
C ASP A 105 -14.20 -6.23 -6.71
N MET A 106 -12.97 -6.06 -7.22
CA MET A 106 -11.84 -5.58 -6.43
C MET A 106 -11.91 -4.09 -6.11
N ARG A 107 -12.60 -3.28 -6.91
CA ARG A 107 -12.63 -1.83 -6.74
C ARG A 107 -13.12 -1.37 -5.35
N PRO A 108 -14.20 -1.90 -4.78
CA PRO A 108 -14.61 -1.55 -3.41
C PRO A 108 -13.54 -1.91 -2.37
N LEU A 109 -12.92 -3.09 -2.51
CA LEU A 109 -11.90 -3.58 -1.58
C LEU A 109 -10.61 -2.75 -1.62
N ARG A 110 -10.28 -2.14 -2.76
CA ARG A 110 -9.13 -1.25 -2.88
C ARG A 110 -9.20 -0.01 -2.02
N ARG A 111 -10.40 0.42 -1.61
CA ARG A 111 -10.55 1.47 -0.61
C ARG A 111 -10.00 1.03 0.75
N GLU A 112 -10.21 -0.22 1.10
CA GLU A 112 -9.85 -0.79 2.40
C GLU A 112 -8.41 -1.32 2.44
N MET A 113 -7.84 -1.63 1.26
CA MET A 113 -6.46 -2.10 1.09
C MET A 113 -5.64 -1.06 0.33
N GLN A 114 -4.75 -0.38 1.01
CA GLN A 114 -3.91 0.68 0.44
C GLN A 114 -2.45 0.30 0.42
N VAL A 115 -1.69 0.91 -0.48
CA VAL A 115 -0.24 0.71 -0.61
C VAL A 115 0.50 2.04 -0.57
N VAL A 116 1.59 2.07 0.18
CA VAL A 116 2.57 3.16 0.15
C VAL A 116 3.86 2.58 -0.41
N PHE A 117 4.27 3.07 -1.58
CA PHE A 117 5.49 2.61 -2.24
C PHE A 117 6.75 3.19 -1.58
N GLN A 118 7.85 2.45 -1.69
CA GLN A 118 9.14 2.87 -1.17
C GLN A 118 9.68 4.12 -1.87
N ASP A 119 9.42 4.27 -3.18
CA ASP A 119 9.81 5.46 -3.95
C ASP A 119 8.66 6.50 -3.97
N PRO A 120 8.77 7.57 -3.18
CA PRO A 120 7.77 8.64 -3.18
C PRO A 120 7.83 9.50 -4.44
N PHE A 121 8.97 9.52 -5.16
CA PHE A 121 9.12 10.34 -6.37
C PHE A 121 8.31 9.78 -7.54
N GLY A 122 8.40 8.46 -7.77
CA GLY A 122 7.65 7.78 -8.82
C GLY A 122 6.16 7.60 -8.52
N SER A 123 5.76 7.73 -7.24
CA SER A 123 4.38 7.48 -6.81
C SER A 123 3.46 8.71 -6.85
N LEU A 124 4.00 9.92 -6.94
CA LEU A 124 3.24 11.17 -6.93
C LEU A 124 3.27 11.83 -8.31
N SER A 125 2.11 12.17 -8.86
CA SER A 125 2.04 12.89 -10.15
C SER A 125 2.65 14.28 -10.04
N PRO A 126 3.68 14.62 -10.83
CA PRO A 126 4.31 15.95 -10.77
C PRO A 126 3.42 17.06 -11.32
N ARG A 127 2.32 16.71 -12.00
CA ARG A 127 1.39 17.65 -12.66
C ARG A 127 0.18 17.99 -11.81
N MET A 128 0.00 17.33 -10.67
CA MET A 128 -1.11 17.53 -9.75
C MET A 128 -0.62 18.22 -8.49
N SER A 129 -1.45 19.10 -7.91
CA SER A 129 -1.18 19.63 -6.58
C SER A 129 -1.32 18.52 -5.53
N VAL A 130 -0.73 18.73 -4.36
CA VAL A 130 -0.82 17.76 -3.23
C VAL A 130 -2.28 17.47 -2.87
N GLY A 131 -3.12 18.51 -2.82
CA GLY A 131 -4.56 18.35 -2.56
C GLY A 131 -5.22 17.46 -3.61
N GLN A 132 -4.94 17.68 -4.89
CA GLN A 132 -5.49 16.86 -5.97
C GLN A 132 -5.04 15.40 -5.89
N ILE A 133 -3.77 15.14 -5.53
CA ILE A 133 -3.23 13.78 -5.36
C ILE A 133 -3.94 13.03 -4.24
N ILE A 134 -4.19 13.69 -3.11
CA ILE A 134 -4.88 13.09 -1.96
C ILE A 134 -6.38 12.92 -2.25
N GLU A 135 -7.02 13.91 -2.89
CA GLU A 135 -8.44 13.92 -3.21
C GLU A 135 -8.83 12.86 -4.27
N GLU A 136 -7.88 12.45 -5.14
CA GLU A 136 -8.15 11.53 -6.25
C GLU A 136 -8.83 10.24 -5.78
N GLY A 137 -8.32 9.64 -4.70
CA GLY A 137 -8.91 8.44 -4.10
C GLY A 137 -10.34 8.67 -3.63
N LEU A 138 -10.62 9.81 -3.03
CA LEU A 138 -11.98 10.17 -2.58
C LEU A 138 -12.95 10.25 -3.75
N LYS A 139 -12.54 10.88 -4.87
CA LYS A 139 -13.34 10.98 -6.09
C LYS A 139 -13.61 9.61 -6.71
N VAL A 140 -12.58 8.76 -6.81
CA VAL A 140 -12.69 7.41 -7.38
C VAL A 140 -13.68 6.54 -6.60
N HIS A 141 -13.71 6.68 -5.28
CA HIS A 141 -14.57 5.90 -4.39
C HIS A 141 -15.88 6.60 -4.00
N GLY A 142 -16.16 7.79 -4.57
CA GLY A 142 -17.41 8.52 -4.30
C GLY A 142 -17.52 9.02 -2.86
N LEU A 143 -16.41 9.34 -2.21
CA LEU A 143 -16.36 9.85 -0.85
C LEU A 143 -16.33 11.38 -0.84
N GLY A 144 -17.04 11.98 0.12
CA GLY A 144 -17.19 13.43 0.21
C GLY A 144 -18.07 13.95 -0.93
N GLU A 145 -19.36 14.12 -0.65
CA GLU A 145 -20.39 14.49 -1.64
C GLU A 145 -20.11 15.85 -2.31
N THR A 146 -19.49 16.77 -1.57
CA THR A 146 -19.16 18.11 -2.05
C THR A 146 -17.65 18.33 -2.11
N GLU A 147 -17.22 19.30 -2.90
CA GLU A 147 -15.81 19.71 -2.97
C GLU A 147 -15.30 20.18 -1.59
N ALA A 148 -16.11 20.94 -0.86
CA ALA A 148 -15.77 21.41 0.49
C ALA A 148 -15.58 20.23 1.47
N ALA A 149 -16.41 19.19 1.38
CA ALA A 149 -16.28 18.00 2.21
C ALA A 149 -14.97 17.25 1.90
N ARG A 150 -14.61 17.11 0.62
CA ARG A 150 -13.35 16.49 0.21
C ARG A 150 -12.14 17.31 0.63
N ASP A 151 -12.18 18.65 0.47
CA ASP A 151 -11.11 19.54 0.93
C ASP A 151 -10.88 19.39 2.44
N SER A 152 -11.94 19.28 3.23
CA SER A 152 -11.85 19.05 4.67
C SER A 152 -11.18 17.69 4.99
N MET A 153 -11.48 16.63 4.25
CA MET A 153 -10.83 15.33 4.40
C MET A 153 -9.35 15.38 4.01
N VAL A 154 -9.00 16.13 2.97
CA VAL A 154 -7.60 16.37 2.56
C VAL A 154 -6.83 17.12 3.64
N ILE A 155 -7.42 18.17 4.21
CA ILE A 155 -6.85 18.94 5.32
C ILE A 155 -6.54 18.01 6.49
N GLN A 156 -7.52 17.22 6.92
CA GLN A 156 -7.36 16.27 8.02
C GLN A 156 -6.23 15.27 7.73
N ALA A 157 -6.18 14.70 6.53
CA ALA A 157 -5.13 13.74 6.15
C ALA A 157 -3.73 14.37 6.16
N LEU A 158 -3.59 15.66 5.81
CA LEU A 158 -2.32 16.38 5.89
C LEU A 158 -1.91 16.63 7.35
N GLU A 159 -2.85 17.00 8.22
CA GLU A 159 -2.61 17.16 9.67
C GLU A 159 -2.16 15.84 10.31
N GLU A 160 -2.80 14.72 9.97
CA GLU A 160 -2.45 13.39 10.48
C GLU A 160 -1.00 12.98 10.13
N VAL A 161 -0.44 13.50 9.05
CA VAL A 161 0.97 13.27 8.66
C VAL A 161 1.89 14.44 9.02
N GLU A 162 1.45 15.36 9.87
CA GLU A 162 2.22 16.54 10.32
C GLU A 162 2.70 17.43 9.16
N LEU A 163 1.87 17.64 8.17
CA LEU A 163 2.07 18.62 7.10
C LEU A 163 1.11 19.78 7.25
N ASP A 164 1.60 21.00 6.93
CA ASP A 164 0.77 22.19 6.91
C ASP A 164 -0.37 22.04 5.87
N PRO A 165 -1.65 22.12 6.27
CA PRO A 165 -2.79 22.06 5.34
C PRO A 165 -2.74 23.10 4.20
N ALA A 166 -2.14 24.28 4.42
CA ALA A 166 -1.97 25.28 3.37
C ALA A 166 -1.10 24.76 2.21
N SER A 167 -0.27 23.77 2.49
CA SER A 167 0.62 23.17 1.48
C SER A 167 -0.11 22.34 0.41
N ARG A 168 -1.43 22.07 0.56
CA ARG A 168 -2.23 21.31 -0.41
C ARG A 168 -2.28 21.93 -1.81
N HIS A 169 -2.02 23.23 -1.92
CA HIS A 169 -2.00 23.94 -3.21
C HIS A 169 -0.65 23.83 -3.93
N ARG A 170 0.38 23.33 -3.27
CA ARG A 170 1.73 23.20 -3.81
C ARG A 170 1.88 21.88 -4.58
N TYR A 171 2.96 21.80 -5.37
CA TYR A 171 3.28 20.64 -6.20
C TYR A 171 4.34 19.76 -5.53
N PRO A 172 4.37 18.42 -5.80
CA PRO A 172 5.32 17.50 -5.17
C PRO A 172 6.78 17.92 -5.28
N HIS A 173 7.20 18.55 -6.36
CA HIS A 173 8.59 18.97 -6.56
C HIS A 173 9.07 20.07 -5.58
N GLU A 174 8.15 20.75 -4.91
CA GLU A 174 8.45 21.78 -3.92
C GLU A 174 8.70 21.21 -2.50
N PHE A 175 8.64 19.90 -2.34
CA PHE A 175 8.77 19.22 -1.07
C PHE A 175 10.05 18.39 -0.98
N SER A 176 10.58 18.24 0.23
CA SER A 176 11.67 17.29 0.51
C SER A 176 11.23 15.83 0.34
N GLY A 177 12.19 14.91 0.24
CA GLY A 177 11.90 13.47 0.13
C GLY A 177 11.01 12.95 1.26
N GLY A 178 11.32 13.33 2.51
CA GLY A 178 10.50 12.93 3.67
C GLY A 178 9.10 13.53 3.67
N GLN A 179 8.92 14.76 3.19
CA GLN A 179 7.60 15.37 3.03
C GLN A 179 6.80 14.67 1.92
N ARG A 180 7.43 14.31 0.80
CA ARG A 180 6.77 13.52 -0.26
C ARG A 180 6.34 12.14 0.24
N GLN A 181 7.13 11.50 1.09
CA GLN A 181 6.73 10.25 1.73
C GLN A 181 5.47 10.44 2.59
N ARG A 182 5.39 11.53 3.37
CA ARG A 182 4.19 11.86 4.16
C ARG A 182 2.98 12.15 3.26
N ILE A 183 3.16 12.82 2.12
CA ILE A 183 2.08 13.02 1.13
C ILE A 183 1.59 11.66 0.59
N ALA A 184 2.49 10.73 0.28
CA ALA A 184 2.11 9.38 -0.16
C ALA A 184 1.34 8.61 0.93
N ILE A 185 1.71 8.80 2.20
CA ILE A 185 0.97 8.25 3.34
C ILE A 185 -0.40 8.91 3.46
N ALA A 186 -0.49 10.26 3.39
CA ALA A 186 -1.76 10.99 3.46
C ALA A 186 -2.74 10.53 2.36
N ARG A 187 -2.25 10.30 1.13
CA ARG A 187 -3.04 9.75 0.02
C ARG A 187 -3.64 8.38 0.36
N ALA A 188 -2.90 7.54 1.09
CA ALA A 188 -3.39 6.22 1.48
C ALA A 188 -4.39 6.31 2.64
N ILE A 189 -4.08 7.06 3.71
CA ILE A 189 -4.91 7.09 4.94
C ILE A 189 -6.20 7.88 4.79
N VAL A 190 -6.30 8.83 3.83
CA VAL A 190 -7.52 9.61 3.60
C VAL A 190 -8.74 8.73 3.30
N LEU A 191 -8.52 7.51 2.78
CA LEU A 191 -9.56 6.52 2.51
C LEU A 191 -9.97 5.72 3.76
N LYS A 192 -9.25 5.89 4.88
CA LYS A 192 -9.42 5.14 6.14
C LYS A 192 -9.36 3.63 5.91
N PRO A 193 -8.23 3.10 5.37
CA PRO A 193 -8.05 1.67 5.14
C PRO A 193 -8.04 0.90 6.45
N LYS A 194 -8.24 -0.41 6.36
CA LYS A 194 -8.20 -1.36 7.49
C LYS A 194 -6.81 -1.86 7.83
#